data_14d48f7f569026c03a2976fdc174abc4
#
_entry.id   14d48f7f569026c03a2976fdc174abc4
#
_cell.length_a   1.000
_cell.length_b   1.000
_cell.length_c   1.000
_cell.angle_alpha   90.00
_cell.angle_beta   90.00
_cell.angle_gamma   90.00
#
_symmetry.space_group_name_H-M   'P 1'
#
loop_
_entity.id
_entity.type
_entity.pdbx_description
1 polymer ?
#
loop_
_entity_poly.entity_id
_entity_poly.type
_entity_poly.pdbx_seq_one_letter_code
_entity_poly.pdbx_strand_id
1 'polypeptide(L)' 'MDERLSPTPGGYRLSLTAAGEAWSWRLTTPEGGSLGGLAPDPSAARRSAAFAAVVVSALKRTQTRRF' A
#
# COMPACT_ATOMS: atom_id res chain seq x y z
N MET A 1 16.13 -5.10 -12.25
CA MET A 1 14.97 -4.39 -11.82
C MET A 1 14.07 -5.26 -10.98
N ASP A 2 13.82 -4.81 -9.78
CA ASP A 2 13.15 -5.66 -8.82
C ASP A 2 11.81 -5.08 -8.44
N GLU A 3 10.83 -5.41 -9.23
CA GLU A 3 9.50 -4.97 -8.93
C GLU A 3 8.63 -6.18 -8.63
N ARG A 4 7.91 -6.13 -7.54
CA ARG A 4 7.06 -7.22 -7.15
C ARG A 4 5.66 -6.72 -6.95
N LEU A 5 4.71 -7.48 -7.47
CA LEU A 5 3.31 -7.16 -7.31
C LEU A 5 2.65 -8.23 -6.48
N SER A 6 1.95 -7.82 -5.45
CA SER A 6 1.26 -8.75 -4.57
C SER A 6 -0.19 -8.33 -4.43
N PRO A 7 -1.11 -9.23 -4.73
CA PRO A 7 -2.52 -8.92 -4.47
C PRO A 7 -2.76 -8.92 -2.97
N THR A 8 -3.61 -8.03 -2.53
CA THR A 8 -3.98 -7.96 -1.13
C THR A 8 -5.49 -8.03 -1.04
N PRO A 9 -6.01 -8.33 0.16
CA PRO A 9 -7.46 -8.40 0.33
C PRO A 9 -8.11 -7.08 -0.04
N GLY A 10 -9.31 -7.14 -0.57
CA GLY A 10 -10.08 -5.94 -0.85
C GLY A 10 -9.78 -5.28 -2.17
N GLY A 11 -9.05 -5.96 -3.05
CA GLY A 11 -8.77 -5.39 -4.36
C GLY A 11 -7.61 -4.42 -4.39
N TYR A 12 -6.84 -4.35 -3.32
CA TYR A 12 -5.64 -3.52 -3.29
C TYR A 12 -4.51 -4.21 -4.01
N ARG A 13 -3.57 -3.43 -4.52
CA ARG A 13 -2.39 -3.96 -5.16
C ARG A 13 -1.16 -3.33 -4.54
N LEU A 14 -0.18 -4.15 -4.24
CA LEU A 14 1.06 -3.67 -3.65
C LEU A 14 2.20 -3.87 -4.63
N SER A 15 2.97 -2.82 -4.87
CA SER A 15 4.13 -2.86 -5.72
C SER A 15 5.35 -2.46 -4.91
N LEU A 16 6.41 -3.25 -5.01
CA LEU A 16 7.67 -2.96 -4.33
C LEU A 16 8.75 -2.83 -5.36
N THR A 17 9.55 -1.78 -5.25
CA THR A 17 10.62 -1.51 -6.20
C THR A 17 11.86 -1.09 -5.45
N ALA A 18 12.99 -1.66 -5.80
CA ALA A 18 14.25 -1.25 -5.21
C ALA A 18 14.60 0.16 -5.65
N ALA A 19 15.02 0.98 -4.70
CA ALA A 19 15.34 2.38 -4.97
C ALA A 19 16.62 2.73 -4.22
N GLY A 20 17.76 2.43 -4.82
CA GLY A 20 19.03 2.64 -4.16
C GLY A 20 19.16 1.71 -2.96
N GLU A 21 19.36 2.28 -1.80
CA GLU A 21 19.47 1.49 -0.57
C GLU A 21 18.15 1.33 0.15
N ALA A 22 17.09 1.80 -0.46
CA ALA A 22 15.77 1.72 0.17
C ALA A 22 14.84 0.99 -0.78
N TRP A 23 13.60 0.80 -0.33
CA TRP A 23 12.56 0.18 -1.14
C TRP A 23 11.39 1.12 -1.22
N SER A 24 10.94 1.34 -2.44
CA SER A 24 9.75 2.14 -2.69
C SER A 24 8.56 1.21 -2.75
N TRP A 25 7.50 1.56 -2.04
CA TRP A 25 6.29 0.77 -2.09
C TRP A 25 5.15 1.65 -2.59
N ARG A 26 4.23 1.03 -3.29
CA ARG A 26 3.05 1.71 -3.77
C ARG A 26 1.85 0.80 -3.58
N LEU A 27 0.84 1.33 -2.95
CA LEU A 27 -0.41 0.61 -2.74
C LEU A 27 -1.48 1.27 -3.60
N THR A 28 -2.06 0.50 -4.50
CA THR A 28 -3.11 0.98 -5.37
C THR A 28 -4.44 0.50 -4.84
N THR A 29 -5.38 1.41 -4.69
CA THR A 29 -6.69 1.08 -4.15
C THR A 29 -7.64 0.67 -5.26
N PRO A 30 -8.73 -0.05 -4.92
CA PRO A 30 -9.70 -0.45 -5.93
C PRO A 30 -10.34 0.73 -6.66
N GLU A 31 -10.39 1.88 -6.01
CA GLU A 31 -11.00 3.06 -6.61
C GLU A 31 -10.05 3.80 -7.55
N GLY A 32 -8.83 3.35 -7.67
CA GLY A 32 -7.88 3.98 -8.56
C GLY A 32 -6.94 4.95 -7.88
N GLY A 33 -7.05 5.12 -6.58
CA GLY A 33 -6.10 5.94 -5.85
C GLY A 33 -4.82 5.17 -5.55
N SER A 34 -3.82 5.87 -5.05
CA SER A 34 -2.59 5.20 -4.67
C SER A 34 -1.92 5.93 -3.52
N LEU A 35 -1.16 5.15 -2.76
CA LEU A 35 -0.36 5.63 -1.66
C LEU A 35 1.03 5.05 -1.84
N GLY A 36 2.03 5.70 -1.28
CA GLY A 36 3.37 5.19 -1.42
C GLY A 36 4.30 5.76 -0.39
N GLY A 37 5.49 5.19 -0.34
CA GLY A 37 6.51 5.65 0.58
C GLY A 37 7.79 4.89 0.38
N LEU A 38 8.73 5.12 1.27
CA LEU A 38 10.03 4.45 1.25
C LEU A 38 10.21 3.68 2.53
N ALA A 39 10.92 2.58 2.43
CA ALA A 39 11.22 1.75 3.59
C ALA A 39 12.65 1.22 3.43
N PRO A 40 13.28 0.83 4.55
CA PRO A 40 14.67 0.35 4.47
C PRO A 40 14.80 -1.03 3.82
N ASP A 41 13.76 -1.84 3.85
CA ASP A 41 13.82 -3.16 3.26
C ASP A 41 12.42 -3.59 2.83
N PRO A 42 12.32 -4.68 2.04
CA PRO A 42 11.01 -5.10 1.54
C PRO A 42 10.02 -5.48 2.62
N SER A 43 10.52 -6.04 3.70
CA SER A 43 9.66 -6.42 4.81
C SER A 43 8.99 -5.22 5.45
N ALA A 44 9.78 -4.17 5.68
CA ALA A 44 9.24 -2.94 6.24
C ALA A 44 8.28 -2.28 5.27
N ALA A 45 8.58 -2.36 3.97
CA ALA A 45 7.70 -1.80 2.96
C ALA A 45 6.34 -2.50 2.97
N ARG A 46 6.34 -3.81 3.12
CA ARG A 46 5.09 -4.55 3.18
C ARG A 46 4.28 -4.17 4.42
N ARG A 47 4.95 -4.02 5.53
CA ARG A 47 4.26 -3.64 6.76
C ARG A 47 3.66 -2.25 6.64
N SER A 48 4.41 -1.33 6.03
CA SER A 48 3.90 0.02 5.82
C SER A 48 2.69 0.03 4.91
N ALA A 49 2.75 -0.74 3.83
CA ALA A 49 1.64 -0.80 2.90
C ALA A 49 0.41 -1.45 3.54
N ALA A 50 0.63 -2.49 4.33
CA ALA A 50 -0.48 -3.15 5.01
C ALA A 50 -1.14 -2.20 5.99
N PHE A 51 -0.35 -1.43 6.71
CA PHE A 51 -0.88 -0.46 7.64
C PHE A 51 -1.68 0.61 6.89
N ALA A 52 -1.13 1.08 5.77
CA ALA A 52 -1.83 2.07 4.95
C ALA A 52 -3.17 1.54 4.45
N ALA A 53 -3.20 0.28 4.06
CA ALA A 53 -4.46 -0.32 3.60
C ALA A 53 -5.50 -0.35 4.70
N VAL A 54 -5.07 -0.66 5.92
CA VAL A 54 -5.98 -0.69 7.06
C VAL A 54 -6.52 0.70 7.33
N VAL A 55 -5.65 1.71 7.30
CA VAL A 55 -6.06 3.08 7.56
C VAL A 55 -7.05 3.56 6.50
N VAL A 56 -6.76 3.30 5.24
CA VAL A 56 -7.64 3.72 4.16
C VAL A 56 -8.99 3.04 4.28
N SER A 57 -8.99 1.74 4.58
CA SER A 57 -10.25 1.02 4.74
C SER A 57 -11.07 1.57 5.90
N ALA A 58 -10.41 1.91 6.99
CA ALA A 58 -11.11 2.47 8.14
C ALA A 58 -11.72 3.83 7.80
N LEU A 59 -10.99 4.65 7.09
CA LEU A 59 -11.50 5.96 6.70
C LEU A 59 -12.71 5.82 5.78
N LYS A 60 -12.64 4.89 4.84
CA LYS A 60 -13.75 4.67 3.94
C LYS A 60 -14.99 4.22 4.69
N ARG A 61 -14.83 3.32 5.65
CA ARG A 61 -15.97 2.87 6.42
C ARG A 61 -16.56 4.00 7.23
N THR A 62 -15.73 4.86 7.77
CA THR A 62 -16.20 6.01 8.52
C THR A 62 -16.99 6.94 7.63
N GLN A 63 -16.49 7.19 6.43
CA GLN A 63 -17.20 8.07 5.51
C GLN A 63 -18.53 7.48 5.09
N THR A 64 -18.56 6.20 4.86
CA THR A 64 -19.78 5.53 4.43
C THR A 64 -20.86 5.60 5.50
N ARG A 65 -20.46 5.63 6.75
CA ARG A 65 -21.39 5.63 7.85
C ARG A 65 -21.90 7.00 8.21
N ARG A 66 -21.38 8.01 7.59
CA ARG A 66 -21.88 9.34 7.84
C ARG A 66 -23.25 9.51 7.30
N PHE A 67 -24.00 10.30 7.90
CA PHE A 67 -25.33 10.61 7.42
C PHE A 67 -25.83 11.93 7.92
#